data_db17cca2987957b429885422a9807fe3
#
_entry.id   db17cca2987957b429885422a9807fe3
#
_cell.length_a   1.000
_cell.length_b   1.000
_cell.length_c   1.000
_cell.angle_alpha   90.00
_cell.angle_beta   90.00
_cell.angle_gamma   90.00
#
_symmetry.space_group_name_H-M   'P 1'
#
loop_
_entity.id
_entity.type
_entity.pdbx_description
1 polymer ?
#
loop_
_entity_poly.entity_id
_entity_poly.type
_entity_poly.pdbx_seq_one_letter_code
_entity_poly.pdbx_strand_id
1 'polypeptide(L)'
;MKKLFTLICALVGLTSSVNAATIDDVKVCKHSYVLVADEWTNNGTARPGKGNLFGDGFFLDVTGGSVATNKGMSDPNEILTDETGAPTGELRYDAAFAAKYGEYGAHYNSLRLKNAQDVIAMKVTAGSKLIFLVHGNNKSGTAARIPKIATDAKLENALNKAPGADFPAVPAGFLYEWTAQDDYTIYIGSYNGDMFVGYIIVEANEAPGTPSVKVGNQTFENGLWYREVTCKPNKYEIFGEQLDTYVTYTLDGSTPTADGQKYTEPIKCFKDMTVKFQAWTDLGICEGADNEGIVSFSFNAPTISADGGNVTITSEYEGAQNFYKYGKADYAEGSSFTLSESATVTAMSKIVNGSYTTFETDSTSQDVYVLKPIAEE
;
A
#
# COMPACT_ATOMS: atom_id res chain seq x y z
N MET A 1 -0.91 -20.11 -5.51
CA MET A 1 0.22 -20.45 -4.63
C MET A 1 0.52 -19.20 -3.80
N LYS A 2 -0.03 -19.15 -2.58
CA LYS A 2 0.20 -18.04 -1.66
C LYS A 2 1.63 -18.17 -1.12
N LYS A 3 2.48 -17.18 -1.38
CA LYS A 3 3.84 -17.15 -0.84
C LYS A 3 3.75 -16.74 0.62
N LEU A 4 3.99 -17.69 1.50
CA LEU A 4 4.24 -17.44 2.91
C LEU A 4 5.62 -16.76 3.00
N PHE A 5 5.64 -15.48 3.27
CA PHE A 5 6.89 -14.78 3.59
C PHE A 5 7.22 -15.05 5.05
N THR A 6 8.02 -16.09 5.27
CA THR A 6 8.69 -16.30 6.55
C THR A 6 9.90 -15.36 6.57
N LEU A 7 9.81 -14.29 7.32
CA LEU A 7 10.96 -13.44 7.63
C LEU A 7 11.84 -14.21 8.64
N ILE A 8 12.90 -14.84 8.15
CA ILE A 8 13.90 -15.45 8.99
C ILE A 8 14.78 -14.32 9.54
N CYS A 9 14.55 -13.90 10.77
CA CYS A 9 15.53 -13.13 11.51
C CYS A 9 16.69 -14.04 11.90
N ALA A 10 17.83 -13.85 11.27
CA ALA A 10 19.06 -14.55 11.61
C ALA A 10 19.49 -14.19 13.03
N LEU A 11 19.46 -15.15 13.92
CA LEU A 11 19.99 -15.07 15.27
C LEU A 11 21.52 -15.04 15.19
N VAL A 12 22.11 -13.87 15.23
CA VAL A 12 23.56 -13.72 15.44
C VAL A 12 23.80 -13.77 16.93
N GLY A 13 24.32 -14.91 17.39
CA GLY A 13 24.78 -15.05 18.76
C GLY A 13 26.02 -14.19 19.02
N LEU A 14 25.82 -13.08 19.71
CA LEU A 14 26.88 -12.30 20.34
C LEU A 14 26.68 -12.37 21.85
N THR A 15 27.59 -13.05 22.54
CA THR A 15 27.74 -12.98 23.99
C THR A 15 28.41 -11.66 24.35
N SER A 16 27.64 -10.59 24.40
CA SER A 16 27.98 -9.35 25.09
C SER A 16 26.98 -9.19 26.24
N SER A 17 27.42 -8.60 27.32
CA SER A 17 26.56 -8.21 28.47
C SER A 17 25.35 -7.45 27.94
N VAL A 18 24.25 -8.16 27.75
CA VAL A 18 23.03 -7.59 27.17
C VAL A 18 22.44 -6.72 28.27
N ASN A 19 22.50 -5.42 28.15
CA ASN A 19 21.56 -4.55 28.86
C ASN A 19 20.16 -5.06 28.54
N ALA A 20 19.34 -5.32 29.56
CA ALA A 20 17.98 -5.74 29.34
C ALA A 20 17.30 -4.68 28.47
N ALA A 21 16.67 -5.11 27.36
CA ALA A 21 15.91 -4.22 26.52
C ALA A 21 14.83 -3.49 27.30
N THR A 22 14.48 -2.30 26.89
CA THR A 22 13.44 -1.45 27.48
C THR A 22 12.33 -1.22 26.46
N ILE A 23 11.23 -0.63 26.89
CA ILE A 23 10.15 -0.25 25.97
C ILE A 23 10.63 0.75 24.91
N ASP A 24 11.68 1.52 25.19
CA ASP A 24 12.23 2.48 24.24
C ASP A 24 12.92 1.80 23.05
N ASP A 25 13.37 0.57 23.23
CA ASP A 25 13.98 -0.25 22.16
C ASP A 25 12.93 -0.88 21.21
N VAL A 26 11.64 -0.78 21.55
CA VAL A 26 10.55 -1.30 20.73
C VAL A 26 10.29 -0.40 19.56
N LYS A 27 10.34 -0.95 18.35
CA LYS A 27 9.91 -0.24 17.15
C LYS A 27 8.39 -0.25 17.02
N VAL A 28 7.88 0.73 16.29
CA VAL A 28 6.46 0.73 15.93
C VAL A 28 6.15 -0.48 15.05
N CYS A 29 5.05 -1.16 15.34
CA CYS A 29 4.54 -2.19 14.43
C CYS A 29 4.02 -1.52 13.17
N LYS A 30 4.75 -1.69 12.08
CA LYS A 30 4.54 -0.96 10.83
C LYS A 30 3.47 -1.58 9.93
N HIS A 31 3.10 -2.84 10.12
CA HIS A 31 2.21 -3.54 9.19
C HIS A 31 1.52 -4.70 9.86
N SER A 32 0.77 -5.48 9.05
CA SER A 32 0.25 -6.79 9.45
C SER A 32 1.35 -7.66 10.04
N TYR A 33 1.61 -7.47 11.29
CA TYR A 33 2.56 -8.26 12.05
C TYR A 33 1.79 -9.34 12.79
N VAL A 34 2.20 -10.57 12.58
CA VAL A 34 1.62 -11.72 13.28
C VAL A 34 2.63 -12.19 14.31
N LEU A 35 2.36 -11.94 15.58
CA LEU A 35 3.12 -12.52 16.68
C LEU A 35 2.60 -13.91 16.96
N VAL A 36 3.36 -14.91 16.63
CA VAL A 36 3.02 -16.32 16.81
C VAL A 36 3.70 -16.84 18.07
N ALA A 37 2.94 -17.51 18.92
CA ALA A 37 3.48 -18.01 20.19
C ALA A 37 4.67 -18.98 20.03
N ASP A 38 4.79 -19.66 18.91
CA ASP A 38 5.93 -20.54 18.62
C ASP A 38 7.26 -19.79 18.50
N GLU A 39 7.25 -18.52 18.13
CA GLU A 39 8.44 -17.67 18.12
C GLU A 39 8.96 -17.38 19.53
N TRP A 40 8.11 -17.53 20.53
CA TRP A 40 8.45 -17.34 21.95
C TRP A 40 9.03 -18.60 22.60
N THR A 41 9.02 -19.72 21.92
CA THR A 41 9.55 -20.96 22.40
C THR A 41 10.86 -21.26 21.72
N ASN A 42 11.96 -21.06 22.41
CA ASN A 42 13.25 -21.53 21.93
C ASN A 42 13.32 -23.06 22.12
N ASN A 43 12.75 -23.81 21.18
CA ASN A 43 12.77 -25.27 21.11
C ASN A 43 12.54 -26.01 22.46
N GLY A 44 11.56 -25.54 23.23
CA GLY A 44 11.08 -26.24 24.41
C GLY A 44 11.86 -25.99 25.72
N THR A 45 12.89 -25.19 25.74
CA THR A 45 13.76 -25.04 26.91
C THR A 45 13.99 -23.64 27.45
N ALA A 46 13.73 -22.58 26.69
CA ALA A 46 13.87 -21.22 27.20
C ALA A 46 12.53 -20.49 27.23
N ARG A 47 12.10 -20.11 28.40
CA ARG A 47 10.99 -19.18 28.56
C ARG A 47 11.48 -17.78 28.23
N PRO A 48 10.71 -16.96 27.49
CA PRO A 48 11.05 -15.56 27.35
C PRO A 48 11.14 -14.93 28.73
N GLY A 49 12.25 -14.31 29.02
CA GLY A 49 12.47 -13.59 30.28
C GLY A 49 11.96 -12.16 30.21
N LYS A 50 11.87 -11.51 31.36
CA LYS A 50 11.62 -10.06 31.45
C LYS A 50 12.63 -9.31 30.60
N GLY A 51 12.12 -8.33 29.82
CA GLY A 51 12.94 -7.46 28.99
C GLY A 51 13.37 -8.07 27.65
N ASN A 52 12.73 -9.14 27.21
CA ASN A 52 12.97 -9.67 25.87
C ASN A 52 12.18 -8.91 24.80
N LEU A 53 12.87 -8.52 23.74
CA LEU A 53 12.27 -8.03 22.51
C LEU A 53 11.90 -9.22 21.62
N PHE A 54 10.73 -9.13 21.01
CA PHE A 54 10.27 -10.09 20.03
C PHE A 54 9.98 -9.36 18.72
N GLY A 55 10.64 -9.78 17.64
CA GLY A 55 10.37 -9.29 16.31
C GLY A 55 10.37 -7.76 16.21
N ASP A 56 11.29 -7.08 16.87
CA ASP A 56 11.45 -5.61 16.87
C ASP A 56 10.23 -4.80 17.36
N GLY A 57 9.02 -5.36 17.34
CA GLY A 57 7.78 -4.65 17.64
C GLY A 57 7.14 -4.98 18.99
N PHE A 58 7.65 -5.94 19.73
CA PHE A 58 7.06 -6.38 21.00
C PHE A 58 8.09 -6.47 22.10
N PHE A 59 7.69 -6.03 23.27
CA PHE A 59 8.46 -6.13 24.50
C PHE A 59 7.67 -6.89 25.55
N LEU A 60 8.26 -7.92 26.15
CA LEU A 60 7.64 -8.68 27.21
C LEU A 60 8.13 -8.19 28.57
N ASP A 61 7.29 -7.53 29.33
CA ASP A 61 7.53 -7.20 30.74
C ASP A 61 6.82 -8.22 31.63
N VAL A 62 7.60 -9.15 32.17
CA VAL A 62 7.12 -10.19 33.05
C VAL A 62 7.56 -9.86 34.48
N THR A 63 6.64 -9.41 35.30
CA THR A 63 6.91 -9.09 36.72
C THR A 63 6.80 -10.30 37.63
N GLY A 64 6.06 -11.32 37.23
CA GLY A 64 5.72 -12.47 38.07
C GLY A 64 6.55 -13.74 37.89
N GLY A 65 7.53 -13.75 37.01
CA GLY A 65 8.56 -14.80 36.96
C GLY A 65 8.21 -16.12 36.24
N SER A 66 7.07 -16.27 35.59
CA SER A 66 6.82 -17.46 34.80
C SER A 66 5.83 -17.28 33.67
N VAL A 67 6.32 -16.90 32.49
CA VAL A 67 5.57 -17.14 31.26
C VAL A 67 5.53 -18.65 31.02
N ALA A 68 4.36 -19.23 31.12
CA ALA A 68 4.20 -20.63 30.78
C ALA A 68 3.88 -20.71 29.26
N THR A 69 4.85 -21.15 28.52
CA THR A 69 4.62 -21.64 27.17
C THR A 69 4.19 -23.08 27.32
N ASN A 70 2.98 -23.38 27.32
CA ASN A 70 2.52 -24.73 26.95
C ASN A 70 1.12 -25.02 27.40
N LYS A 71 0.20 -24.74 26.65
CA LYS A 71 -0.92 -25.69 26.43
C LYS A 71 -1.35 -25.33 25.06
N GLY A 72 -0.97 -26.19 24.18
CA GLY A 72 -1.33 -26.06 22.79
C GLY A 72 -2.80 -25.73 22.64
N MET A 73 -3.11 -24.85 21.78
CA MET A 73 -4.41 -24.80 21.13
C MET A 73 -4.45 -26.07 20.28
N SER A 74 -4.96 -27.15 20.83
CA SER A 74 -4.72 -28.47 20.32
C SER A 74 -5.45 -28.79 19.04
N ASP A 75 -6.64 -28.23 18.84
CA ASP A 75 -7.47 -28.45 17.67
C ASP A 75 -8.47 -27.31 17.54
N PRO A 76 -8.53 -26.60 16.41
CA PRO A 76 -9.57 -25.59 16.17
C PRO A 76 -11.00 -26.19 16.22
N ASN A 77 -11.14 -27.49 16.04
CA ASN A 77 -12.41 -28.18 16.11
C ASN A 77 -12.63 -28.90 17.48
N GLU A 78 -11.82 -28.60 18.49
CA GLU A 78 -11.98 -29.20 19.82
C GLU A 78 -13.38 -28.90 20.38
N ILE A 79 -14.08 -29.94 20.82
CA ILE A 79 -15.40 -29.83 21.46
C ILE A 79 -15.22 -29.57 22.95
N LEU A 80 -15.98 -28.64 23.48
CA LEU A 80 -16.04 -28.37 24.92
C LEU A 80 -16.54 -29.61 25.67
N THR A 81 -16.00 -29.83 26.87
CA THR A 81 -16.49 -30.84 27.79
C THR A 81 -17.20 -30.19 28.99
N ASP A 82 -18.21 -30.85 29.50
CA ASP A 82 -18.86 -30.45 30.75
C ASP A 82 -17.99 -30.73 31.98
N GLU A 83 -18.54 -30.50 33.19
CA GLU A 83 -17.85 -30.71 34.46
C GLU A 83 -17.49 -32.19 34.69
N THR A 84 -18.20 -33.11 34.04
CA THR A 84 -17.95 -34.57 34.13
C THR A 84 -16.92 -35.04 33.10
N GLY A 85 -16.53 -34.18 32.13
CA GLY A 85 -15.64 -34.50 31.05
C GLY A 85 -16.37 -35.05 29.80
N ALA A 86 -17.72 -35.03 29.77
CA ALA A 86 -18.49 -35.42 28.61
C ALA A 86 -18.57 -34.32 27.57
N PRO A 87 -18.48 -34.62 26.25
CA PRO A 87 -18.59 -33.66 25.17
C PRO A 87 -19.95 -32.92 25.22
N THR A 88 -19.90 -31.59 25.16
CA THR A 88 -21.13 -30.77 25.13
C THR A 88 -21.72 -30.63 23.72
N GLY A 89 -20.97 -30.95 22.68
CA GLY A 89 -21.31 -30.68 21.28
C GLY A 89 -21.00 -29.27 20.81
N GLU A 90 -20.55 -28.40 21.70
CA GLU A 90 -20.13 -27.03 21.37
C GLU A 90 -18.65 -26.98 21.04
N LEU A 91 -18.28 -26.19 20.05
CA LEU A 91 -16.88 -25.96 19.72
C LEU A 91 -16.23 -25.11 20.83
N ARG A 92 -15.01 -25.46 21.18
CA ARG A 92 -14.20 -24.69 22.13
C ARG A 92 -13.86 -23.29 21.60
N TYR A 93 -13.72 -23.18 20.30
CA TYR A 93 -13.40 -21.95 19.60
C TYR A 93 -14.53 -21.56 18.68
N ASP A 94 -14.80 -20.27 18.58
CA ASP A 94 -15.80 -19.81 17.61
C ASP A 94 -15.33 -20.00 16.16
N ALA A 95 -16.24 -19.89 15.21
CA ALA A 95 -15.96 -20.13 13.80
C ALA A 95 -14.93 -19.12 13.22
N ALA A 96 -14.95 -17.87 13.71
CA ALA A 96 -14.01 -16.84 13.28
C ALA A 96 -12.60 -17.15 13.79
N PHE A 97 -12.48 -17.60 15.04
CA PHE A 97 -11.22 -18.09 15.60
C PHE A 97 -10.68 -19.27 14.80
N ALA A 98 -11.50 -20.28 14.53
CA ALA A 98 -11.10 -21.48 13.79
C ALA A 98 -10.63 -21.13 12.35
N ALA A 99 -11.31 -20.20 11.68
CA ALA A 99 -10.92 -19.72 10.36
C ALA A 99 -9.58 -19.01 10.36
N LYS A 100 -9.37 -18.08 11.30
CA LYS A 100 -8.09 -17.37 11.46
C LYS A 100 -6.96 -18.31 11.84
N TYR A 101 -7.20 -19.24 12.74
CA TYR A 101 -6.24 -20.27 13.11
C TYR A 101 -5.79 -21.10 11.91
N GLY A 102 -6.71 -21.52 11.07
CA GLY A 102 -6.40 -22.25 9.83
C GLY A 102 -5.63 -21.42 8.82
N GLU A 103 -5.82 -20.10 8.80
CA GLU A 103 -5.08 -19.16 7.92
C GLU A 103 -3.60 -19.05 8.31
N TYR A 104 -3.30 -19.01 9.61
CA TYR A 104 -1.94 -18.81 10.12
C TYR A 104 -1.19 -20.09 10.44
N GLY A 105 -1.82 -21.25 10.23
CA GLY A 105 -1.25 -22.57 10.46
C GLY A 105 -1.44 -23.09 11.87
N ALA A 106 -1.16 -24.37 12.08
CA ALA A 106 -1.33 -25.06 13.35
C ALA A 106 -0.14 -24.74 14.29
N HIS A 107 -0.20 -23.64 14.98
CA HIS A 107 0.74 -23.30 16.03
C HIS A 107 0.17 -23.69 17.38
N TYR A 108 0.82 -24.62 18.04
CA TYR A 108 0.30 -25.29 19.23
C TYR A 108 0.64 -24.59 20.55
N ASN A 109 1.42 -23.51 20.50
CA ASN A 109 1.87 -22.81 21.69
C ASN A 109 1.15 -21.49 21.86
N SER A 110 0.86 -21.14 23.10
CA SER A 110 0.30 -19.86 23.48
C SER A 110 1.10 -19.25 24.63
N LEU A 111 1.19 -17.93 24.66
CA LEU A 111 1.80 -17.21 25.77
C LEU A 111 0.77 -17.03 26.87
N ARG A 112 1.09 -17.48 28.09
CA ARG A 112 0.26 -17.24 29.25
C ARG A 112 0.62 -15.91 29.90
N LEU A 113 -0.33 -14.98 29.90
CA LEU A 113 -0.27 -13.75 30.67
C LEU A 113 -1.00 -13.96 32.01
N LYS A 114 -0.29 -13.88 33.10
CA LYS A 114 -0.90 -13.98 34.42
C LYS A 114 -1.58 -12.66 34.79
N ASN A 115 -2.70 -12.78 35.47
CA ASN A 115 -3.53 -11.69 35.94
C ASN A 115 -2.73 -10.46 36.43
N ALA A 116 -2.73 -9.40 35.61
CA ALA A 116 -2.12 -8.09 35.87
C ALA A 116 -0.61 -8.11 36.26
N GLN A 117 0.10 -9.20 36.00
CA GLN A 117 1.52 -9.35 36.34
C GLN A 117 2.43 -9.43 35.14
N ASP A 118 1.91 -9.99 34.06
CA ASP A 118 2.68 -10.17 32.83
C ASP A 118 2.02 -9.34 31.74
N VAL A 119 2.79 -8.52 31.07
CA VAL A 119 2.31 -7.64 29.99
C VAL A 119 3.18 -7.76 28.75
N ILE A 120 2.53 -7.66 27.60
CA ILE A 120 3.19 -7.42 26.32
C ILE A 120 3.10 -5.92 26.06
N ALA A 121 4.20 -5.27 25.79
CA ALA A 121 4.22 -3.87 25.39
C ALA A 121 4.50 -3.73 23.89
N MET A 122 3.86 -2.78 23.27
CA MET A 122 4.05 -2.46 21.85
C MET A 122 3.67 -1.01 21.57
N LYS A 123 4.18 -0.48 20.46
CA LYS A 123 3.80 0.83 19.93
C LYS A 123 2.87 0.65 18.75
N VAL A 124 1.78 1.37 18.73
CA VAL A 124 0.75 1.33 17.68
C VAL A 124 0.39 2.75 17.26
N THR A 125 -0.03 2.91 16.02
CA THR A 125 -0.51 4.19 15.49
C THR A 125 -2.03 4.26 15.49
N ALA A 126 -2.56 5.47 15.41
CA ALA A 126 -3.98 5.72 15.25
C ALA A 126 -4.55 4.92 14.08
N GLY A 127 -5.66 4.24 14.28
CA GLY A 127 -6.30 3.40 13.28
C GLY A 127 -5.76 1.97 13.18
N SER A 128 -4.62 1.64 13.83
CA SER A 128 -4.13 0.26 13.87
C SER A 128 -5.15 -0.66 14.52
N LYS A 129 -5.50 -1.74 13.84
CA LYS A 129 -6.40 -2.77 14.33
C LYS A 129 -5.60 -3.95 14.89
N LEU A 130 -5.83 -4.28 16.14
CA LEU A 130 -5.23 -5.44 16.78
C LEU A 130 -6.26 -6.56 16.87
N ILE A 131 -5.86 -7.75 16.46
CA ILE A 131 -6.68 -8.96 16.55
C ILE A 131 -5.94 -9.96 17.43
N PHE A 132 -6.56 -10.31 18.54
CA PHE A 132 -6.02 -11.25 19.49
C PHE A 132 -6.73 -12.58 19.40
N LEU A 133 -5.98 -13.66 19.20
CA LEU A 133 -6.49 -15.01 19.40
C LEU A 133 -6.21 -15.39 20.85
N VAL A 134 -7.23 -15.41 21.66
CA VAL A 134 -7.11 -15.60 23.11
C VAL A 134 -7.97 -16.77 23.59
N HIS A 135 -7.51 -17.41 24.66
CA HIS A 135 -8.30 -18.41 25.35
C HIS A 135 -8.01 -18.44 26.86
N GLY A 136 -8.93 -19.02 27.63
CA GLY A 136 -8.76 -19.27 29.04
C GLY A 136 -8.00 -20.57 29.35
N ASN A 137 -7.62 -20.77 30.60
CA ASN A 137 -6.92 -21.97 31.05
C ASN A 137 -7.88 -23.16 31.28
N ASN A 138 -9.16 -22.95 31.28
CA ASN A 138 -10.16 -23.95 31.68
C ASN A 138 -10.88 -24.55 30.50
N LYS A 139 -10.82 -25.85 30.32
CA LYS A 139 -11.51 -26.59 29.27
C LYS A 139 -13.05 -26.58 29.41
N SER A 140 -13.53 -26.46 30.62
CA SER A 140 -14.97 -26.36 30.94
C SER A 140 -15.42 -24.92 31.17
N GLY A 141 -14.55 -23.93 30.89
CA GLY A 141 -14.79 -22.57 31.32
C GLY A 141 -15.55 -21.73 30.36
N THR A 142 -16.60 -21.17 30.85
CA THR A 142 -17.39 -20.10 30.24
C THR A 142 -16.82 -18.71 30.53
N ALA A 143 -15.71 -18.59 31.24
CA ALA A 143 -15.14 -17.30 31.61
C ALA A 143 -14.27 -16.78 30.48
N ALA A 144 -14.80 -15.83 29.69
CA ALA A 144 -14.04 -15.05 28.74
C ALA A 144 -12.81 -14.43 29.37
N ARG A 145 -11.67 -14.59 28.75
CA ARG A 145 -10.43 -13.91 29.13
C ARG A 145 -10.18 -12.80 28.11
N ILE A 146 -10.49 -11.58 28.50
CA ILE A 146 -10.42 -10.43 27.60
C ILE A 146 -9.11 -9.71 27.81
N PRO A 147 -8.38 -9.36 26.72
CA PRO A 147 -7.22 -8.51 26.82
C PRO A 147 -7.55 -7.19 27.49
N LYS A 148 -6.73 -6.78 28.45
CA LYS A 148 -6.73 -5.45 29.01
C LYS A 148 -5.61 -4.67 28.33
N ILE A 149 -5.99 -3.62 27.63
CA ILE A 149 -5.09 -2.75 26.87
C ILE A 149 -5.01 -1.44 27.63
N ALA A 150 -3.81 -1.02 28.02
CA ALA A 150 -3.59 0.17 28.82
C ALA A 150 -2.37 0.95 28.34
N THR A 151 -2.25 2.20 28.75
CA THR A 151 -1.10 3.06 28.46
C THR A 151 0.03 2.93 29.50
N ASP A 152 -0.10 2.06 30.46
CA ASP A 152 0.89 1.82 31.49
C ASP A 152 1.06 0.33 31.83
N ALA A 153 2.26 -0.05 32.29
CA ALA A 153 2.62 -1.43 32.59
C ALA A 153 1.84 -2.04 33.78
N LYS A 154 1.23 -1.23 34.63
CA LYS A 154 0.38 -1.70 35.74
C LYS A 154 -1.06 -1.93 35.29
N LEU A 155 -1.38 -1.59 34.07
CA LEU A 155 -2.71 -1.68 33.47
C LEU A 155 -3.77 -0.83 34.22
N GLU A 156 -3.37 0.29 34.81
CA GLU A 156 -4.29 1.16 35.56
C GLU A 156 -5.12 2.03 34.58
N ASN A 157 -4.52 2.52 33.50
CA ASN A 157 -5.15 3.39 32.51
C ASN A 157 -5.63 2.59 31.30
N ALA A 158 -6.70 1.83 31.47
CA ALA A 158 -7.23 0.98 30.42
C ALA A 158 -7.87 1.79 29.26
N LEU A 159 -7.53 1.44 28.04
CA LEU A 159 -8.08 2.02 26.80
C LEU A 159 -9.34 1.28 26.33
N ASN A 160 -9.51 0.02 26.72
CA ASN A 160 -10.69 -0.77 26.40
C ASN A 160 -11.55 -1.02 27.65
N LYS A 161 -12.81 -1.36 27.44
CA LYS A 161 -13.76 -1.63 28.54
C LYS A 161 -13.47 -2.97 29.20
N ALA A 162 -13.66 -3.00 30.54
CA ALA A 162 -13.72 -4.24 31.27
C ALA A 162 -14.89 -5.13 30.79
N PRO A 163 -14.74 -6.47 30.83
CA PRO A 163 -15.85 -7.35 30.51
C PRO A 163 -17.00 -7.08 31.49
N GLY A 164 -18.14 -6.69 30.95
CA GLY A 164 -19.38 -6.46 31.68
C GLY A 164 -20.41 -7.55 31.38
N ALA A 165 -21.62 -7.38 31.89
CA ALA A 165 -22.75 -8.27 31.59
C ALA A 165 -23.11 -8.31 30.09
N ASP A 166 -22.69 -7.30 29.33
CA ASP A 166 -22.93 -7.19 27.88
C ASP A 166 -21.96 -8.04 27.03
N PHE A 167 -20.89 -8.55 27.63
CA PHE A 167 -20.04 -9.51 26.96
C PHE A 167 -20.74 -10.87 26.97
N PRO A 168 -21.09 -11.41 25.81
CA PRO A 168 -21.71 -12.74 25.76
C PRO A 168 -20.78 -13.76 26.42
N ALA A 169 -21.36 -14.78 27.07
CA ALA A 169 -20.61 -15.96 27.44
C ALA A 169 -19.99 -16.52 26.18
N VAL A 170 -18.68 -16.28 26.00
CA VAL A 170 -17.95 -16.72 24.82
C VAL A 170 -17.29 -18.05 25.10
N PRO A 171 -17.11 -18.89 24.09
CA PRO A 171 -16.30 -20.09 24.17
C PRO A 171 -14.93 -19.79 24.81
N ALA A 172 -14.27 -20.80 25.32
CA ALA A 172 -12.97 -20.61 26.00
C ALA A 172 -11.91 -19.94 25.13
N GLY A 173 -12.06 -20.01 23.80
CA GLY A 173 -11.20 -19.34 22.80
C GLY A 173 -12.01 -18.50 21.82
N PHE A 174 -11.55 -17.28 21.53
CA PHE A 174 -12.23 -16.35 20.61
C PHE A 174 -11.26 -15.31 20.05
N LEU A 175 -11.73 -14.60 19.03
CA LEU A 175 -11.08 -13.41 18.49
C LEU A 175 -11.55 -12.19 19.27
N TYR A 176 -10.58 -11.40 19.76
CA TYR A 176 -10.84 -10.09 20.31
C TYR A 176 -10.21 -9.03 19.42
N GLU A 177 -10.99 -8.07 18.98
CA GLU A 177 -10.54 -6.97 18.14
C GLU A 177 -10.55 -5.65 18.89
N TRP A 178 -9.51 -4.84 18.67
CA TRP A 178 -9.42 -3.50 19.22
C TRP A 178 -8.71 -2.59 18.22
N THR A 179 -9.21 -1.36 18.05
CA THR A 179 -8.62 -0.36 17.17
C THR A 179 -8.07 0.79 17.99
N ALA A 180 -6.81 1.15 17.76
CA ALA A 180 -6.17 2.28 18.39
C ALA A 180 -6.82 3.59 17.92
N GLN A 181 -7.21 4.45 18.86
CA GLN A 181 -7.84 5.74 18.54
C GLN A 181 -6.81 6.86 18.39
N ASP A 182 -5.57 6.63 18.81
CA ASP A 182 -4.46 7.56 18.77
C ASP A 182 -3.15 6.77 18.71
N ASP A 183 -2.02 7.45 18.57
CA ASP A 183 -0.70 6.86 18.68
C ASP A 183 -0.43 6.50 20.14
N TYR A 184 -0.19 5.22 20.41
CA TYR A 184 0.01 4.74 21.77
C TYR A 184 1.26 3.88 21.92
N THR A 185 1.91 4.00 23.06
CA THR A 185 2.61 2.87 23.67
C THR A 185 1.61 2.13 24.55
N ILE A 186 1.27 0.90 24.16
CA ILE A 186 0.28 0.09 24.88
C ILE A 186 0.92 -1.06 25.61
N TYR A 187 0.25 -1.46 26.69
CA TYR A 187 0.56 -2.61 27.51
C TYR A 187 -0.66 -3.53 27.53
N ILE A 188 -0.44 -4.78 27.22
CA ILE A 188 -1.50 -5.78 27.02
C ILE A 188 -1.36 -6.83 28.12
N GLY A 189 -2.37 -6.96 28.92
CA GLY A 189 -2.50 -8.00 29.94
C GLY A 189 -3.91 -8.57 29.93
N SER A 190 -4.39 -9.08 31.07
CA SER A 190 -5.72 -9.66 31.23
C SER A 190 -6.56 -8.90 32.23
N TYR A 191 -7.85 -8.71 31.97
CA TYR A 191 -8.79 -8.17 32.95
C TYR A 191 -9.07 -9.15 34.10
N ASN A 192 -9.09 -10.44 33.79
CA ASN A 192 -9.51 -11.44 34.75
C ASN A 192 -8.76 -12.76 34.58
N GLY A 193 -7.99 -13.14 35.56
CA GLY A 193 -7.26 -14.41 35.61
C GLY A 193 -6.21 -14.54 34.50
N ASP A 194 -5.77 -15.75 34.31
CA ASP A 194 -4.74 -16.07 33.31
C ASP A 194 -5.34 -16.11 31.93
N MET A 195 -4.76 -15.38 31.00
CA MET A 195 -5.11 -15.35 29.59
C MET A 195 -3.99 -16.01 28.78
N PHE A 196 -4.36 -16.80 27.81
CA PHE A 196 -3.45 -17.36 26.83
C PHE A 196 -3.63 -16.62 25.50
N VAL A 197 -2.54 -16.17 24.95
CA VAL A 197 -2.50 -15.47 23.64
C VAL A 197 -1.78 -16.37 22.66
N GLY A 198 -2.48 -16.85 21.64
CA GLY A 198 -1.91 -17.64 20.56
C GLY A 198 -1.30 -16.75 19.47
N TYR A 199 -2.01 -15.68 19.13
CA TYR A 199 -1.60 -14.70 18.14
C TYR A 199 -1.94 -13.29 18.58
N ILE A 200 -1.12 -12.36 18.14
CA ILE A 200 -1.48 -10.94 18.03
C ILE A 200 -1.24 -10.54 16.59
N ILE A 201 -2.28 -10.18 15.91
CA ILE A 201 -2.21 -9.65 14.55
C ILE A 201 -2.38 -8.15 14.66
N VAL A 202 -1.45 -7.41 14.09
CA VAL A 202 -1.54 -5.96 13.98
C VAL A 202 -1.80 -5.63 12.51
N GLU A 203 -2.98 -5.13 12.23
CA GLU A 203 -3.31 -4.50 10.96
C GLU A 203 -3.11 -3.00 11.14
N ALA A 204 -1.91 -2.52 10.89
CA ALA A 204 -1.62 -1.10 11.01
C ALA A 204 -2.28 -0.34 9.87
N ASN A 205 -2.89 0.79 10.20
CA ASN A 205 -3.47 1.72 9.22
C ASN A 205 -2.37 2.61 8.63
N GLU A 206 -1.27 2.02 8.21
CA GLU A 206 -0.06 2.72 7.85
C GLU A 206 0.25 2.52 6.38
N ALA A 207 -0.46 3.29 5.58
CA ALA A 207 -0.22 3.32 4.16
C ALA A 207 0.47 4.62 3.75
N PRO A 208 1.40 4.58 2.82
CA PRO A 208 1.93 5.80 2.24
C PRO A 208 0.79 6.53 1.54
N GLY A 209 0.71 7.85 1.81
CA GLY A 209 -0.27 8.71 1.14
C GLY A 209 -0.10 8.69 -0.39
N THR A 210 -1.08 9.22 -1.08
CA THR A 210 -1.06 9.38 -2.54
C THR A 210 0.24 10.01 -3.02
N PRO A 211 0.98 9.38 -3.94
CA PRO A 211 2.24 9.93 -4.43
C PRO A 211 2.03 11.21 -5.24
N SER A 212 2.99 12.12 -5.20
CA SER A 212 2.93 13.34 -5.99
C SER A 212 3.46 13.10 -7.40
N VAL A 213 2.62 13.35 -8.41
CA VAL A 213 2.96 13.15 -9.82
C VAL A 213 3.06 14.48 -10.54
N LYS A 214 4.06 14.62 -11.40
CA LYS A 214 4.24 15.79 -12.25
C LYS A 214 4.57 15.36 -13.68
N VAL A 215 3.82 15.90 -14.64
CA VAL A 215 4.12 15.80 -16.08
C VAL A 215 4.92 17.03 -16.51
N GLY A 216 6.08 16.81 -17.10
CA GLY A 216 6.97 17.84 -17.61
C GLY A 216 6.46 18.48 -18.90
N ASN A 217 7.20 19.47 -19.38
CA ASN A 217 6.91 20.12 -20.65
C ASN A 217 7.17 19.17 -21.84
N GLN A 218 6.49 19.43 -22.94
CA GLN A 218 6.76 18.82 -24.23
C GLN A 218 8.17 19.25 -24.71
N THR A 219 9.02 18.29 -25.02
CA THR A 219 10.44 18.49 -25.36
C THR A 219 10.79 17.71 -26.63
N PHE A 220 11.59 18.31 -27.49
CA PHE A 220 12.17 17.67 -28.68
C PHE A 220 13.65 17.42 -28.48
N GLU A 221 14.07 16.18 -28.53
CA GLU A 221 15.47 15.79 -28.36
C GLU A 221 15.75 14.52 -29.19
N ASN A 222 16.91 14.49 -29.87
CA ASN A 222 17.33 13.34 -30.68
C ASN A 222 16.31 12.90 -31.73
N GLY A 223 15.56 13.85 -32.33
CA GLY A 223 14.55 13.56 -33.35
C GLY A 223 13.21 13.04 -32.79
N LEU A 224 12.98 13.07 -31.50
CA LEU A 224 11.77 12.58 -30.87
C LEU A 224 11.17 13.61 -29.92
N TRP A 225 9.86 13.70 -29.93
CA TRP A 225 9.07 14.44 -28.96
C TRP A 225 8.77 13.56 -27.76
N TYR A 226 8.95 14.09 -26.56
CA TYR A 226 8.60 13.39 -25.33
C TYR A 226 8.14 14.36 -24.24
N ARG A 227 7.47 13.80 -23.23
CA ARG A 227 7.26 14.43 -21.92
C ARG A 227 7.80 13.52 -20.84
N GLU A 228 8.41 14.10 -19.82
CA GLU A 228 8.86 13.35 -18.65
C GLU A 228 7.77 13.33 -17.59
N VAL A 229 7.50 12.15 -17.04
CA VAL A 229 6.64 11.98 -15.88
C VAL A 229 7.51 11.64 -14.69
N THR A 230 7.42 12.46 -13.65
CA THR A 230 8.13 12.27 -12.39
C THR A 230 7.14 11.98 -11.28
N CYS A 231 7.56 11.11 -10.37
CA CYS A 231 6.75 10.74 -9.20
C CYS A 231 7.59 10.82 -7.94
N LYS A 232 6.98 11.31 -6.86
CA LYS A 232 7.59 11.30 -5.53
C LYS A 232 6.62 10.65 -4.55
N PRO A 233 7.07 9.65 -3.78
CA PRO A 233 6.28 9.15 -2.67
C PRO A 233 6.12 10.26 -1.63
N ASN A 234 5.00 10.30 -0.95
CA ASN A 234 4.86 11.16 0.21
C ASN A 234 5.76 10.65 1.33
N LYS A 235 6.28 11.58 2.10
CA LYS A 235 6.98 11.20 3.33
C LYS A 235 5.97 10.57 4.28
N TYR A 236 6.42 9.53 4.89
CA TYR A 236 5.66 8.80 5.85
C TYR A 236 6.46 8.70 7.14
N GLU A 237 5.95 9.24 8.21
CA GLU A 237 6.66 9.34 9.49
C GLU A 237 5.76 8.87 10.62
N ILE A 238 6.27 7.95 11.43
CA ILE A 238 5.56 7.41 12.58
C ILE A 238 6.49 7.49 13.78
N PHE A 239 6.01 8.06 14.88
CA PHE A 239 6.79 8.27 16.11
C PHE A 239 8.17 8.86 15.86
N GLY A 240 8.27 9.78 14.88
CA GLY A 240 9.55 10.40 14.51
C GLY A 240 10.45 9.54 13.62
N GLU A 241 10.06 8.32 13.26
CA GLU A 241 10.77 7.48 12.30
C GLU A 241 10.21 7.63 10.89
N GLN A 242 11.08 7.89 9.93
CA GLN A 242 10.71 7.91 8.53
C GLN A 242 10.70 6.48 7.99
N LEU A 243 9.56 6.07 7.41
CA LEU A 243 9.43 4.74 6.81
C LEU A 243 9.93 4.72 5.37
N ASP A 244 10.54 3.61 5.00
CA ASP A 244 10.90 3.34 3.62
C ASP A 244 9.64 3.05 2.80
N THR A 245 9.52 3.80 1.71
CA THR A 245 8.45 3.64 0.73
C THR A 245 9.03 3.49 -0.66
N TYR A 246 8.35 2.77 -1.51
CA TYR A 246 8.66 2.71 -2.93
C TYR A 246 7.41 2.96 -3.76
N VAL A 247 7.60 3.28 -5.04
CA VAL A 247 6.51 3.52 -5.98
C VAL A 247 6.60 2.50 -7.09
N THR A 248 5.46 1.93 -7.47
CA THR A 248 5.32 1.18 -8.72
C THR A 248 4.44 1.94 -9.70
N TYR A 249 4.54 1.60 -10.98
CA TYR A 249 3.78 2.28 -12.01
C TYR A 249 3.33 1.35 -13.14
N THR A 250 2.32 1.82 -13.90
CA THR A 250 1.85 1.22 -15.14
C THR A 250 1.84 2.28 -16.26
N LEU A 251 1.97 1.84 -17.50
CA LEU A 251 1.97 2.71 -18.68
C LEU A 251 0.67 2.66 -19.49
N ASP A 252 -0.27 1.86 -19.06
CA ASP A 252 -1.56 1.61 -19.72
C ASP A 252 -2.77 2.14 -18.94
N GLY A 253 -2.51 2.84 -17.83
CA GLY A 253 -3.55 3.36 -16.94
C GLY A 253 -4.17 2.32 -16.02
N SER A 254 -3.70 1.07 -16.01
CA SER A 254 -4.12 0.07 -15.04
C SER A 254 -3.57 0.37 -13.64
N THR A 255 -4.21 -0.15 -12.61
CA THR A 255 -3.76 0.03 -11.22
C THR A 255 -2.45 -0.73 -10.99
N PRO A 256 -1.40 -0.05 -10.50
CA PRO A 256 -0.14 -0.70 -10.15
C PRO A 256 -0.30 -1.72 -9.02
N THR A 257 0.58 -2.73 -8.99
CA THR A 257 0.66 -3.72 -7.90
C THR A 257 1.99 -3.60 -7.15
N ALA A 258 2.06 -4.11 -5.93
CA ALA A 258 3.25 -4.00 -5.08
C ALA A 258 4.51 -4.63 -5.70
N ASP A 259 4.34 -5.69 -6.47
CA ASP A 259 5.38 -6.40 -7.20
C ASP A 259 5.52 -5.93 -8.66
N GLY A 260 4.83 -4.83 -9.03
CA GLY A 260 4.88 -4.21 -10.34
C GLY A 260 6.21 -3.51 -10.65
N GLN A 261 6.26 -2.83 -11.78
CA GLN A 261 7.45 -2.10 -12.20
C GLN A 261 7.75 -0.96 -11.23
N LYS A 262 8.94 -0.98 -10.62
CA LYS A 262 9.37 0.05 -9.65
C LYS A 262 9.81 1.32 -10.39
N TYR A 263 9.36 2.46 -9.87
CA TYR A 263 9.79 3.77 -10.32
C TYR A 263 11.14 4.13 -9.67
N THR A 264 12.15 4.32 -10.49
CA THR A 264 13.52 4.67 -10.05
C THR A 264 14.05 5.95 -10.70
N GLU A 265 13.48 6.33 -11.86
CA GLU A 265 13.92 7.48 -12.65
C GLU A 265 12.75 8.08 -13.43
N PRO A 266 12.86 9.33 -13.93
CA PRO A 266 11.84 9.95 -14.76
C PRO A 266 11.48 9.10 -15.99
N ILE A 267 10.18 8.97 -16.27
CA ILE A 267 9.67 8.18 -17.40
C ILE A 267 9.49 9.09 -18.60
N LYS A 268 10.21 8.81 -19.70
CA LYS A 268 10.00 9.49 -20.99
C LYS A 268 8.83 8.84 -21.72
N CYS A 269 7.79 9.62 -21.98
CA CYS A 269 6.60 9.22 -22.71
C CYS A 269 6.61 9.86 -24.09
N PHE A 270 6.48 9.07 -25.14
CA PHE A 270 6.62 9.49 -26.54
C PHE A 270 5.31 9.54 -27.32
N LYS A 271 4.20 9.30 -26.66
CA LYS A 271 2.83 9.37 -27.17
C LYS A 271 1.85 9.72 -26.06
N ASP A 272 0.62 10.03 -26.43
CA ASP A 272 -0.45 10.21 -25.46
C ASP A 272 -0.68 8.92 -24.67
N MET A 273 -0.67 9.03 -23.35
CA MET A 273 -0.86 7.89 -22.46
C MET A 273 -1.15 8.35 -21.04
N THR A 274 -1.68 7.44 -20.24
CA THR A 274 -1.83 7.62 -18.80
C THR A 274 -0.81 6.74 -18.07
N VAL A 275 0.01 7.37 -17.23
CA VAL A 275 0.94 6.68 -16.35
C VAL A 275 0.35 6.72 -14.95
N LYS A 276 0.02 5.57 -14.37
CA LYS A 276 -0.46 5.47 -13.01
C LYS A 276 0.65 5.07 -12.05
N PHE A 277 0.59 5.63 -10.84
CA PHE A 277 1.57 5.43 -9.79
C PHE A 277 0.88 5.08 -8.48
N GLN A 278 1.47 4.17 -7.74
CA GLN A 278 1.05 3.84 -6.40
C GLN A 278 2.24 3.71 -5.48
N ALA A 279 2.14 4.31 -4.27
CA ALA A 279 3.17 4.20 -3.26
C ALA A 279 2.89 3.02 -2.33
N TRP A 280 3.94 2.32 -1.93
CA TRP A 280 3.90 1.12 -1.11
C TRP A 280 4.90 1.24 0.03
N THR A 281 4.60 0.57 1.12
CA THR A 281 5.62 0.30 2.14
C THR A 281 6.58 -0.79 1.67
N ASP A 282 7.68 -0.96 2.37
CA ASP A 282 8.66 -2.03 2.13
C ASP A 282 8.06 -3.46 2.19
N LEU A 283 6.94 -3.63 2.89
CA LEU A 283 6.20 -4.90 2.94
C LEU A 283 5.07 -5.02 1.91
N GLY A 284 4.95 -4.05 0.99
CA GLY A 284 3.98 -4.11 -0.10
C GLY A 284 2.56 -3.71 0.31
N ILE A 285 2.39 -2.95 1.37
CA ILE A 285 1.09 -2.43 1.82
C ILE A 285 0.86 -1.06 1.22
N CYS A 286 -0.34 -0.84 0.69
CA CYS A 286 -0.83 0.43 0.21
C CYS A 286 -2.31 0.60 0.54
N GLU A 287 -2.66 1.73 1.12
CA GLU A 287 -4.06 2.17 1.27
C GLU A 287 -4.29 3.55 0.64
N GLY A 288 -3.22 4.19 0.17
CA GLY A 288 -3.30 5.46 -0.53
C GLY A 288 -3.98 5.31 -1.89
N ALA A 289 -4.68 6.35 -2.32
CA ALA A 289 -5.16 6.41 -3.69
C ALA A 289 -3.98 6.37 -4.66
N ASP A 290 -4.17 5.71 -5.80
CA ASP A 290 -3.27 5.88 -6.93
C ASP A 290 -3.29 7.34 -7.40
N ASN A 291 -2.22 7.76 -8.07
CA ASN A 291 -2.17 9.04 -8.77
C ASN A 291 -1.70 8.82 -10.19
N GLU A 292 -2.08 9.72 -11.07
CA GLU A 292 -1.79 9.55 -12.48
C GLU A 292 -1.17 10.80 -13.11
N GLY A 293 -0.33 10.57 -14.10
CA GLY A 293 0.16 11.56 -15.02
C GLY A 293 -0.47 11.35 -16.38
N ILE A 294 -1.38 12.24 -16.77
CA ILE A 294 -1.97 12.24 -18.11
C ILE A 294 -0.99 12.94 -19.03
N VAL A 295 -0.38 12.19 -19.94
CA VAL A 295 0.53 12.67 -20.95
C VAL A 295 -0.27 12.92 -22.22
N SER A 296 -0.31 14.16 -22.66
CA SER A 296 -0.92 14.58 -23.92
C SER A 296 0.01 15.51 -24.67
N PHE A 297 0.06 15.39 -25.97
CA PHE A 297 0.84 16.26 -26.86
C PHE A 297 -0.10 17.19 -27.62
N SER A 298 0.37 18.41 -27.81
CA SER A 298 -0.39 19.42 -28.51
C SER A 298 0.59 20.16 -29.44
N PHE A 299 0.18 20.35 -30.67
CA PHE A 299 0.99 20.98 -31.72
C PHE A 299 0.17 22.06 -32.43
N ASN A 300 0.74 23.24 -32.54
CA ASN A 300 0.10 24.34 -33.22
C ASN A 300 -0.12 24.04 -34.68
N ALA A 301 -1.20 24.59 -35.26
CA ALA A 301 -1.47 24.52 -36.67
C ALA A 301 -0.34 25.16 -37.50
N PRO A 302 -0.07 24.67 -38.70
CA PRO A 302 0.87 25.30 -39.60
C PRO A 302 0.37 26.70 -40.02
N THR A 303 1.27 27.54 -40.45
CA THR A 303 0.96 28.84 -41.05
C THR A 303 0.76 28.71 -42.56
N ILE A 304 -0.25 29.42 -43.07
CA ILE A 304 -0.48 29.57 -44.51
C ILE A 304 -0.02 30.97 -44.92
N SER A 305 0.80 31.07 -45.94
CA SER A 305 1.11 32.35 -46.56
C SER A 305 0.81 32.26 -48.05
N ALA A 306 0.35 33.36 -48.66
CA ALA A 306 0.01 33.40 -50.05
C ALA A 306 0.56 34.69 -50.69
N ASP A 307 1.13 34.55 -51.89
CA ASP A 307 1.51 35.64 -52.76
C ASP A 307 0.79 35.41 -54.11
N GLY A 308 -0.29 36.16 -54.32
CA GLY A 308 -1.26 35.86 -55.35
C GLY A 308 -1.81 34.44 -55.19
N GLY A 309 -1.73 33.64 -56.27
CA GLY A 309 -2.15 32.25 -56.24
C GLY A 309 -1.12 31.28 -55.65
N ASN A 310 0.11 31.71 -55.36
CA ASN A 310 1.14 30.85 -54.84
C ASN A 310 0.97 30.73 -53.32
N VAL A 311 0.74 29.53 -52.84
CA VAL A 311 0.49 29.23 -51.43
C VAL A 311 1.67 28.44 -50.84
N THR A 312 2.13 28.84 -49.67
CA THR A 312 3.16 28.14 -48.90
C THR A 312 2.61 27.80 -47.51
N ILE A 313 2.86 26.58 -47.07
CA ILE A 313 2.48 26.05 -45.75
C ILE A 313 3.75 25.77 -44.95
N THR A 314 3.87 26.35 -43.78
CA THR A 314 5.06 26.22 -42.93
C THR A 314 4.65 25.74 -41.55
N SER A 315 5.21 24.63 -41.11
CA SER A 315 5.12 24.16 -39.71
C SER A 315 6.35 24.66 -38.94
N GLU A 316 6.16 24.98 -37.71
CA GLU A 316 7.25 25.31 -36.77
C GLU A 316 7.99 24.07 -36.24
N TYR A 317 7.47 22.87 -36.52
CA TYR A 317 8.01 21.63 -36.02
C TYR A 317 8.92 20.95 -37.05
N GLU A 318 10.12 20.61 -36.61
CA GLU A 318 11.09 19.92 -37.43
C GLU A 318 10.56 18.55 -37.89
N GLY A 319 10.71 18.24 -39.17
CA GLY A 319 10.27 16.98 -39.78
C GLY A 319 8.75 16.84 -39.96
N ALA A 320 7.99 17.91 -39.76
CA ALA A 320 6.55 17.88 -39.99
C ALA A 320 6.21 17.74 -41.48
N GLN A 321 5.28 16.88 -41.78
CA GLN A 321 4.69 16.71 -43.13
C GLN A 321 3.44 17.58 -43.22
N ASN A 322 3.41 18.55 -44.17
CA ASN A 322 2.27 19.43 -44.32
C ASN A 322 1.23 18.82 -45.25
N PHE A 323 -0.03 19.04 -44.93
CA PHE A 323 -1.19 18.62 -45.69
C PHE A 323 -2.11 19.82 -45.91
N TYR A 324 -2.72 19.91 -47.06
CA TYR A 324 -3.64 20.98 -47.39
C TYR A 324 -4.82 20.47 -48.22
N LYS A 325 -5.89 21.23 -48.12
CA LYS A 325 -7.06 21.10 -49.02
C LYS A 325 -7.64 22.46 -49.37
N TYR A 326 -8.34 22.54 -50.47
CA TYR A 326 -9.14 23.70 -50.85
C TYR A 326 -10.41 23.24 -51.60
N GLY A 327 -11.46 24.05 -51.49
CA GLY A 327 -12.76 23.67 -52.01
C GLY A 327 -13.32 22.39 -51.34
N LYS A 328 -13.72 21.43 -52.19
CA LYS A 328 -14.25 20.12 -51.73
C LYS A 328 -13.23 18.96 -51.85
N ALA A 329 -11.99 19.28 -52.10
CA ALA A 329 -10.95 18.27 -52.24
C ALA A 329 -10.57 17.63 -50.91
N ASP A 330 -10.07 16.40 -50.94
CA ASP A 330 -9.41 15.76 -49.82
C ASP A 330 -8.03 16.41 -49.53
N TYR A 331 -7.46 16.11 -48.38
CA TYR A 331 -6.12 16.58 -48.04
C TYR A 331 -5.07 15.99 -48.96
N ALA A 332 -4.24 16.85 -49.56
CA ALA A 332 -3.04 16.51 -50.31
C ALA A 332 -1.79 16.84 -49.48
N GLU A 333 -0.76 16.02 -49.59
CA GLU A 333 0.55 16.30 -48.96
C GLU A 333 1.30 17.33 -49.80
N GLY A 334 1.90 18.33 -49.14
CA GLY A 334 2.74 19.33 -49.77
C GLY A 334 2.86 20.59 -48.96
N SER A 335 3.99 21.30 -49.14
CA SER A 335 4.28 22.56 -48.49
C SER A 335 4.10 23.79 -49.39
N SER A 336 3.84 23.58 -50.68
CA SER A 336 3.56 24.67 -51.60
C SER A 336 2.75 24.19 -52.80
N PHE A 337 1.91 25.05 -53.33
CA PHE A 337 1.10 24.81 -54.52
C PHE A 337 0.58 26.15 -55.10
N THR A 338 0.02 26.08 -56.28
CA THR A 338 -0.55 27.28 -56.95
C THR A 338 -2.03 27.10 -57.18
N LEU A 339 -2.84 28.08 -56.77
CA LEU A 339 -4.26 28.17 -57.09
C LEU A 339 -4.49 28.92 -58.42
N SER A 340 -5.38 28.43 -59.25
CA SER A 340 -5.84 29.09 -60.47
C SER A 340 -7.04 30.02 -60.26
N GLU A 341 -7.70 29.90 -59.11
CA GLU A 341 -8.84 30.72 -58.70
C GLU A 341 -8.88 30.89 -57.18
N SER A 342 -9.55 31.92 -56.72
CA SER A 342 -9.64 32.20 -55.27
C SER A 342 -10.35 31.08 -54.52
N ALA A 343 -9.80 30.68 -53.41
CA ALA A 343 -10.32 29.60 -52.57
C ALA A 343 -9.91 29.75 -51.09
N THR A 344 -10.71 29.19 -50.20
CA THR A 344 -10.27 28.96 -48.82
C THR A 344 -9.37 27.75 -48.77
N VAL A 345 -8.15 27.93 -48.29
CA VAL A 345 -7.17 26.87 -48.07
C VAL A 345 -7.20 26.48 -46.62
N THR A 346 -7.29 25.19 -46.31
CA THR A 346 -7.15 24.62 -44.99
C THR A 346 -5.90 23.75 -44.93
N ALA A 347 -5.07 23.93 -43.90
CA ALA A 347 -3.83 23.19 -43.75
C ALA A 347 -3.71 22.57 -42.34
N MET A 348 -3.05 21.43 -42.27
CA MET A 348 -2.63 20.76 -41.03
C MET A 348 -1.26 20.13 -41.27
N SER A 349 -0.61 19.72 -40.17
CA SER A 349 0.65 18.98 -40.27
C SER A 349 0.57 17.67 -39.51
N LYS A 350 1.35 16.68 -39.99
CA LYS A 350 1.58 15.42 -39.30
C LYS A 350 3.03 15.35 -38.82
N ILE A 351 3.22 14.94 -37.58
CA ILE A 351 4.52 14.86 -36.97
C ILE A 351 4.77 13.39 -36.60
N VAL A 352 5.65 12.74 -37.34
CA VAL A 352 6.03 11.35 -37.13
C VAL A 352 6.99 11.28 -35.94
N ASN A 353 6.58 10.69 -34.82
CA ASN A 353 7.39 10.55 -33.63
C ASN A 353 8.03 9.16 -33.57
N GLY A 354 8.98 8.92 -34.45
CA GLY A 354 9.64 7.62 -34.60
C GLY A 354 8.66 6.47 -34.83
N SER A 355 8.83 5.37 -34.14
CA SER A 355 7.92 4.21 -34.17
C SER A 355 6.79 4.29 -33.13
N TYR A 356 6.73 5.35 -32.33
CA TYR A 356 5.77 5.44 -31.21
C TYR A 356 4.38 5.87 -31.65
N THR A 357 4.29 6.93 -32.46
CA THR A 357 3.02 7.50 -32.95
C THR A 357 3.24 8.52 -34.05
N THR A 358 2.15 8.94 -34.69
CA THR A 358 2.10 10.15 -35.53
C THR A 358 1.08 11.09 -34.91
N PHE A 359 1.50 12.30 -34.59
CA PHE A 359 0.63 13.35 -34.11
C PHE A 359 0.04 14.14 -35.28
N GLU A 360 -1.14 14.67 -35.14
CA GLU A 360 -1.75 15.63 -36.02
C GLU A 360 -1.87 16.97 -35.32
N THR A 361 -1.52 18.05 -36.01
CA THR A 361 -1.72 19.41 -35.49
C THR A 361 -3.18 19.81 -35.61
N ASP A 362 -3.59 20.85 -34.91
CA ASP A 362 -4.80 21.57 -35.28
C ASP A 362 -4.72 22.05 -36.75
N SER A 363 -5.88 22.27 -37.37
CA SER A 363 -5.96 22.84 -38.71
C SER A 363 -6.12 24.36 -38.64
N THR A 364 -5.53 25.01 -39.65
CA THR A 364 -5.74 26.44 -39.89
C THR A 364 -6.39 26.65 -41.27
N SER A 365 -7.09 27.76 -41.44
CA SER A 365 -7.70 28.10 -42.75
C SER A 365 -7.45 29.56 -43.06
N GLN A 366 -7.21 29.83 -44.35
CA GLN A 366 -7.00 31.17 -44.87
C GLN A 366 -7.66 31.33 -46.26
N ASP A 367 -8.32 32.46 -46.48
CA ASP A 367 -8.81 32.83 -47.80
C ASP A 367 -7.66 33.37 -48.67
N VAL A 368 -7.49 32.77 -49.82
CA VAL A 368 -6.46 33.14 -50.81
C VAL A 368 -7.15 33.69 -52.03
N TYR A 369 -6.74 34.87 -52.42
CA TYR A 369 -7.35 35.61 -53.53
C TYR A 369 -6.39 35.56 -54.75
N VAL A 370 -6.88 35.06 -55.87
CA VAL A 370 -6.18 35.04 -57.14
C VAL A 370 -6.76 36.13 -58.02
N LEU A 371 -5.95 37.12 -58.34
CA LEU A 371 -6.33 38.18 -59.25
C LEU A 371 -6.40 37.63 -60.67
N LYS A 372 -7.59 37.73 -61.29
CA LYS A 372 -7.70 37.41 -62.72
C LYS A 372 -7.15 38.61 -63.56
N PRO A 373 -6.36 38.37 -64.59
CA PRO A 373 -5.95 39.39 -65.51
C PRO A 373 -7.21 40.09 -66.04
N ILE A 374 -7.21 41.40 -65.99
CA ILE A 374 -8.26 42.17 -66.71
C ILE A 374 -8.06 41.92 -68.20
N ALA A 375 -9.06 41.31 -68.84
CA ALA A 375 -9.03 41.21 -70.30
C ALA A 375 -8.99 42.64 -70.84
N GLU A 376 -7.87 42.99 -71.53
CA GLU A 376 -7.83 44.19 -72.33
C GLU A 376 -8.84 44.01 -73.46
N GLU A 377 -9.84 44.94 -73.56
CA GLU A 377 -10.80 45.02 -74.63
C GLU A 377 -10.11 45.48 -75.96
#